data_396b99d678044cc13ec6bc827377b583
#
_entry.id   396b99d678044cc13ec6bc827377b583
#
_cell.length_a   1.000
_cell.length_b   1.000
_cell.length_c   1.000
_cell.angle_alpha   90.00
_cell.angle_beta   90.00
_cell.angle_gamma   90.00
#
_symmetry.space_group_name_H-M   'P 1'
#
loop_
_entity.id
_entity.type
_entity.pdbx_description
1 polymer ?
#
loop_
_entity_poly.entity_id
_entity_poly.type
_entity_poly.pdbx_seq_one_letter_code
_entity_poly.pdbx_strand_id
1 'polypeptide(L)'
;FLADFSSNQTRPENFPFSIWAKLMRETFNTNSPELMTKPPCGGIMGLRQAIATHLEQFRGMHVQPEQIFIGAGTEYLYGLLIQLLGFDKKYAIENPGYEKIAAIYNSYNVAYHYIPMDNNGILVDELEKSEADVVHISPSHHFPTGIVTPISRRYELLGWAAASTDRYIIEDDYDSEFRLTGKPIPSLQSMDITQKVIYINTFTKSLSSTMRISYMVLPPKLANRFLERLSFYSCTVSNFEQYALMRFINEGCFEKHINRMRNFYHKQRDSLLDAIKNSPLASYVTIMEEDSGLHFLLKVNTELSDEELMQRALQKGVKLNSLSAYYHDSPDDFAAHTFIINYSYLNTTGVEDAIKVLYDVIKK
;
A
#
# COMPACT_ATOMS: atom_id res chain seq x y z
N PHE A 1 20.25 14.12 6.57
CA PHE A 1 20.18 14.15 5.12
C PHE A 1 19.64 15.47 4.61
N LEU A 2 20.14 15.91 3.46
CA LEU A 2 19.58 17.02 2.71
C LEU A 2 18.19 16.64 2.15
N ALA A 3 18.09 15.44 1.58
CA ALA A 3 16.85 14.80 1.21
C ALA A 3 16.92 13.27 1.31
N ASP A 4 15.87 12.64 1.80
CA ASP A 4 15.70 11.19 1.79
C ASP A 4 14.51 10.82 0.88
N PHE A 5 14.81 10.51 -0.38
CA PHE A 5 13.83 10.06 -1.36
C PHE A 5 13.49 8.56 -1.22
N SER A 6 14.20 7.83 -0.37
CA SER A 6 13.91 6.42 -0.10
C SER A 6 12.82 6.23 0.95
N SER A 7 12.55 7.25 1.78
CA SER A 7 11.63 7.16 2.89
C SER A 7 10.17 7.23 2.42
N ASN A 8 9.43 6.19 2.74
CA ASN A 8 8.03 6.03 2.45
C ASN A 8 7.14 6.28 3.70
N GLN A 9 7.64 7.08 4.65
CA GLN A 9 6.96 7.40 5.92
C GLN A 9 6.07 8.63 5.80
N THR A 10 5.09 8.73 6.70
CA THR A 10 4.29 9.95 6.89
C THR A 10 5.02 10.87 7.85
N ARG A 11 5.05 12.16 7.58
CA ARG A 11 5.65 13.16 8.49
C ARG A 11 4.86 13.23 9.80
N PRO A 12 5.54 13.29 10.97
CA PRO A 12 4.86 13.36 12.27
C PRO A 12 3.91 14.56 12.39
N GLU A 13 4.24 15.70 11.78
CA GLU A 13 3.45 16.93 11.81
C GLU A 13 2.10 16.80 11.10
N ASN A 14 1.98 15.80 10.24
CA ASN A 14 0.73 15.53 9.51
C ASN A 14 -0.28 14.78 10.35
N PHE A 15 0.15 14.12 11.44
CA PHE A 15 -0.78 13.41 12.30
C PHE A 15 -1.70 14.39 13.04
N PRO A 16 -3.02 14.15 13.11
CA PRO A 16 -3.99 15.08 13.70
C PRO A 16 -4.03 14.95 15.24
N PHE A 17 -2.91 15.24 15.94
CA PHE A 17 -2.74 15.03 17.39
C PHE A 17 -3.85 15.59 18.25
N SER A 18 -4.27 16.85 17.99
CA SER A 18 -5.29 17.51 18.82
C SER A 18 -6.65 16.83 18.70
N ILE A 19 -7.04 16.45 17.47
CA ILE A 19 -8.30 15.75 17.23
C ILE A 19 -8.24 14.35 17.86
N TRP A 20 -7.13 13.64 17.62
CA TRP A 20 -6.94 12.29 18.17
C TRP A 20 -6.99 12.28 19.71
N ALA A 21 -6.28 13.22 20.35
CA ALA A 21 -6.30 13.36 21.82
C ALA A 21 -7.70 13.68 22.39
N LYS A 22 -8.49 14.50 21.66
CA LYS A 22 -9.88 14.77 22.00
C LYS A 22 -10.71 13.48 21.95
N LEU A 23 -10.65 12.74 20.83
CA LEU A 23 -11.44 11.52 20.64
C LEU A 23 -11.04 10.42 21.62
N MET A 24 -9.76 10.27 21.94
CA MET A 24 -9.30 9.35 22.96
C MET A 24 -9.93 9.69 24.34
N ARG A 25 -9.94 10.95 24.71
CA ARG A 25 -10.54 11.42 25.97
C ARG A 25 -12.04 11.16 26.02
N GLU A 26 -12.75 11.42 24.95
CA GLU A 26 -14.18 11.12 24.81
C GLU A 26 -14.43 9.61 24.89
N THR A 27 -13.58 8.80 24.27
CA THR A 27 -13.65 7.34 24.35
C THR A 27 -13.53 6.85 25.80
N PHE A 28 -12.57 7.36 26.58
CA PHE A 28 -12.45 7.01 28.00
C PHE A 28 -13.69 7.35 28.81
N ASN A 29 -14.31 8.48 28.51
CA ASN A 29 -15.48 8.95 29.30
C ASN A 29 -16.79 8.21 28.96
N THR A 30 -16.93 7.73 27.72
CA THR A 30 -18.21 7.17 27.23
C THR A 30 -18.22 5.65 27.10
N ASN A 31 -17.07 5.01 26.94
CA ASN A 31 -16.95 3.58 26.65
C ASN A 31 -16.17 2.79 27.72
N SER A 32 -16.06 3.32 28.95
CA SER A 32 -15.23 2.71 30.00
C SER A 32 -15.46 1.21 30.23
N PRO A 33 -16.69 0.67 30.29
CA PRO A 33 -16.90 -0.76 30.44
C PRO A 33 -16.44 -1.57 29.23
N GLU A 34 -16.75 -1.11 28.01
CA GLU A 34 -16.44 -1.78 26.75
C GLU A 34 -14.94 -1.80 26.48
N LEU A 35 -14.22 -0.77 26.90
CA LEU A 35 -12.76 -0.69 26.76
C LEU A 35 -12.04 -1.82 27.51
N MET A 36 -12.62 -2.30 28.61
CA MET A 36 -12.04 -3.35 29.45
C MET A 36 -12.49 -4.76 29.07
N THR A 37 -13.35 -4.89 28.05
CA THR A 37 -13.76 -6.20 27.56
C THR A 37 -12.75 -6.77 26.55
N LYS A 38 -12.68 -8.10 26.46
CA LYS A 38 -11.86 -8.76 25.43
C LYS A 38 -12.38 -8.39 24.03
N PRO A 39 -11.54 -7.87 23.13
CA PRO A 39 -11.97 -7.53 21.77
C PRO A 39 -12.39 -8.79 21.01
N PRO A 40 -13.48 -8.74 20.21
CA PRO A 40 -13.85 -9.82 19.29
C PRO A 40 -12.74 -10.10 18.30
N CYS A 41 -12.65 -11.33 17.79
CA CYS A 41 -11.58 -11.73 16.85
C CYS A 41 -11.50 -10.87 15.59
N GLY A 42 -12.64 -10.37 15.07
CA GLY A 42 -12.70 -9.45 13.93
C GLY A 42 -12.57 -7.97 14.30
N GLY A 43 -12.43 -7.63 15.57
CA GLY A 43 -12.49 -6.26 16.07
C GLY A 43 -13.91 -5.82 16.43
N ILE A 44 -14.05 -4.63 17.03
CA ILE A 44 -15.35 -4.12 17.50
C ILE A 44 -16.31 -3.88 16.31
N MET A 45 -17.57 -4.23 16.50
CA MET A 45 -18.58 -4.11 15.43
C MET A 45 -18.73 -2.68 14.94
N GLY A 46 -18.70 -1.70 15.83
CA GLY A 46 -18.83 -0.28 15.46
C GLY A 46 -17.74 0.21 14.51
N LEU A 47 -16.48 -0.24 14.69
CA LEU A 47 -15.40 0.13 13.78
C LEU A 47 -15.54 -0.59 12.43
N ARG A 48 -15.91 -1.87 12.44
CA ARG A 48 -16.17 -2.63 11.18
C ARG A 48 -17.30 -1.98 10.38
N GLN A 49 -18.34 -1.50 11.05
CA GLN A 49 -19.45 -0.78 10.43
C GLN A 49 -19.01 0.58 9.85
N ALA A 50 -18.20 1.33 10.58
CA ALA A 50 -17.61 2.59 10.10
C ALA A 50 -16.73 2.37 8.86
N ILE A 51 -15.91 1.30 8.85
CA ILE A 51 -15.08 0.92 7.70
C ILE A 51 -15.96 0.52 6.51
N ALA A 52 -17.01 -0.29 6.70
CA ALA A 52 -17.92 -0.70 5.63
C ALA A 52 -18.57 0.52 4.97
N THR A 53 -19.07 1.47 5.76
CA THR A 53 -19.66 2.73 5.27
C THR A 53 -18.62 3.57 4.50
N HIS A 54 -17.40 3.68 5.01
CA HIS A 54 -16.31 4.39 4.34
C HIS A 54 -15.96 3.74 2.98
N LEU A 55 -15.84 2.42 2.92
CA LEU A 55 -15.56 1.68 1.70
C LEU A 55 -16.66 1.83 0.64
N GLU A 56 -17.93 1.83 1.04
CA GLU A 56 -19.05 2.09 0.15
C GLU A 56 -18.96 3.50 -0.47
N GLN A 57 -18.76 4.51 0.36
CA GLN A 57 -18.69 5.93 -0.06
C GLN A 57 -17.44 6.24 -0.89
N PHE A 58 -16.30 5.66 -0.51
CA PHE A 58 -15.03 6.01 -1.10
C PHE A 58 -14.61 5.08 -2.27
N ARG A 59 -14.91 3.78 -2.18
CA ARG A 59 -14.50 2.77 -3.17
C ARG A 59 -15.66 2.13 -3.93
N GLY A 60 -16.91 2.45 -3.58
CA GLY A 60 -18.07 1.78 -4.14
C GLY A 60 -18.17 0.28 -3.80
N MET A 61 -17.55 -0.11 -2.69
CA MET A 61 -17.52 -1.49 -2.22
C MET A 61 -18.70 -1.76 -1.30
N HIS A 62 -19.61 -2.64 -1.70
CA HIS A 62 -20.76 -3.06 -0.88
C HIS A 62 -20.40 -4.29 -0.05
N VAL A 63 -19.88 -4.06 1.16
CA VAL A 63 -19.43 -5.11 2.07
C VAL A 63 -20.18 -5.06 3.39
N GLN A 64 -20.41 -6.24 3.99
CA GLN A 64 -21.03 -6.32 5.30
C GLN A 64 -19.96 -6.22 6.39
N PRO A 65 -20.26 -5.63 7.57
CA PRO A 65 -19.31 -5.56 8.68
C PRO A 65 -18.74 -6.91 9.11
N GLU A 66 -19.54 -7.99 8.95
CA GLU A 66 -19.15 -9.37 9.25
C GLU A 66 -18.03 -9.91 8.35
N GLN A 67 -17.82 -9.30 7.19
CA GLN A 67 -16.73 -9.64 6.26
C GLN A 67 -15.41 -8.95 6.63
N ILE A 68 -15.42 -7.97 7.54
CA ILE A 68 -14.28 -7.14 7.89
C ILE A 68 -13.58 -7.68 9.14
N PHE A 69 -12.25 -7.88 9.03
CA PHE A 69 -11.40 -8.34 10.12
C PHE A 69 -10.25 -7.35 10.32
N ILE A 70 -10.13 -6.83 11.53
CA ILE A 70 -9.15 -5.82 11.92
C ILE A 70 -7.93 -6.51 12.54
N GLY A 71 -6.74 -6.03 12.21
CA GLY A 71 -5.48 -6.56 12.77
C GLY A 71 -4.39 -5.50 12.90
N ALA A 72 -3.37 -5.81 13.68
CA ALA A 72 -2.24 -4.94 13.96
C ALA A 72 -1.21 -4.93 12.82
N GLY A 73 -1.59 -4.37 11.69
CA GLY A 73 -0.78 -4.26 10.48
C GLY A 73 -1.03 -5.37 9.47
N THR A 74 -0.68 -5.10 8.21
CA THR A 74 -0.90 -6.02 7.09
C THR A 74 -0.10 -7.31 7.24
N GLU A 75 1.08 -7.25 7.82
CA GLU A 75 1.94 -8.42 8.09
C GLU A 75 1.23 -9.50 8.91
N TYR A 76 0.51 -9.07 9.95
CA TYR A 76 -0.30 -9.95 10.78
C TYR A 76 -1.46 -10.56 9.98
N LEU A 77 -2.11 -9.74 9.15
CA LEU A 77 -3.23 -10.19 8.31
C LEU A 77 -2.78 -11.19 7.25
N TYR A 78 -1.60 -11.02 6.64
CA TYR A 78 -1.04 -12.01 5.71
C TYR A 78 -0.82 -13.36 6.39
N GLY A 79 -0.30 -13.37 7.63
CA GLY A 79 -0.16 -14.61 8.42
C GLY A 79 -1.49 -15.28 8.73
N LEU A 80 -2.54 -14.51 9.02
CA LEU A 80 -3.89 -15.05 9.21
C LEU A 80 -4.48 -15.61 7.91
N LEU A 81 -4.22 -14.95 6.76
CA LEU A 81 -4.67 -15.45 5.46
C LEU A 81 -4.01 -16.78 5.09
N ILE A 82 -2.71 -16.94 5.35
CA ILE A 82 -2.00 -18.21 5.14
C ILE A 82 -2.65 -19.32 5.98
N GLN A 83 -2.94 -19.06 7.26
CA GLN A 83 -3.62 -20.03 8.12
C GLN A 83 -5.05 -20.33 7.66
N LEU A 84 -5.77 -19.35 7.13
CA LEU A 84 -7.14 -19.49 6.63
C LEU A 84 -7.22 -20.27 5.33
N LEU A 85 -6.36 -19.93 4.37
CA LEU A 85 -6.36 -20.50 3.02
C LEU A 85 -5.70 -21.88 2.99
N GLY A 86 -4.61 -22.06 3.72
CA GLY A 86 -3.86 -23.30 3.83
C GLY A 86 -2.37 -23.10 3.56
N PHE A 87 -1.53 -23.83 4.30
CA PHE A 87 -0.07 -23.81 4.13
C PHE A 87 0.41 -24.60 2.90
N ASP A 88 -0.47 -25.39 2.31
CA ASP A 88 -0.26 -26.18 1.09
C ASP A 88 -0.55 -25.41 -0.20
N LYS A 89 -1.08 -24.20 -0.08
CA LYS A 89 -1.36 -23.34 -1.23
C LYS A 89 -0.10 -22.79 -1.86
N LYS A 90 -0.12 -22.68 -3.19
CA LYS A 90 0.91 -22.00 -3.97
C LYS A 90 0.53 -20.53 -4.16
N TYR A 91 1.40 -19.63 -3.73
CA TYR A 91 1.19 -18.20 -3.85
C TYR A 91 1.93 -17.65 -5.07
N ALA A 92 1.41 -16.62 -5.68
CA ALA A 92 2.06 -15.83 -6.71
C ALA A 92 2.19 -14.38 -6.24
N ILE A 93 3.34 -13.77 -6.47
CA ILE A 93 3.64 -12.39 -6.12
C ILE A 93 4.26 -11.65 -7.31
N GLU A 94 4.12 -10.34 -7.33
CA GLU A 94 4.60 -9.46 -8.39
C GLU A 94 6.14 -9.38 -8.42
N ASN A 95 6.73 -9.33 -9.63
CA ASN A 95 8.16 -9.10 -9.86
C ASN A 95 8.35 -8.02 -10.96
N PRO A 96 8.90 -6.83 -10.64
CA PRO A 96 9.41 -6.42 -9.32
C PRO A 96 8.30 -6.33 -8.28
N GLY A 97 8.67 -6.37 -6.99
CA GLY A 97 7.68 -6.34 -5.92
C GLY A 97 8.25 -5.98 -4.56
N TYR A 98 7.36 -5.84 -3.59
CA TYR A 98 7.74 -5.51 -2.23
C TYR A 98 8.33 -6.75 -1.52
N GLU A 99 9.65 -6.77 -1.33
CA GLU A 99 10.41 -7.90 -0.76
C GLU A 99 9.85 -8.47 0.54
N LYS A 100 9.21 -7.62 1.35
CA LYS A 100 8.64 -8.04 2.62
C LYS A 100 7.52 -9.08 2.47
N ILE A 101 6.78 -9.05 1.36
CA ILE A 101 5.75 -10.05 1.06
C ILE A 101 6.40 -11.42 0.89
N ALA A 102 7.45 -11.50 0.07
CA ALA A 102 8.23 -12.73 -0.11
C ALA A 102 8.84 -13.24 1.20
N ALA A 103 9.43 -12.33 2.01
CA ALA A 103 10.00 -12.68 3.30
C ALA A 103 8.95 -13.26 4.27
N ILE A 104 7.72 -12.71 4.26
CA ILE A 104 6.61 -13.24 5.08
C ILE A 104 6.21 -14.64 4.60
N TYR A 105 5.98 -14.84 3.30
CA TYR A 105 5.63 -16.16 2.77
C TYR A 105 6.73 -17.20 3.08
N ASN A 106 8.00 -16.82 2.91
CA ASN A 106 9.12 -17.67 3.26
C ASN A 106 9.14 -18.02 4.76
N SER A 107 8.84 -17.08 5.64
CA SER A 107 8.80 -17.30 7.10
C SER A 107 7.71 -18.29 7.55
N TYR A 108 6.65 -18.43 6.76
CA TYR A 108 5.59 -19.41 6.96
C TYR A 108 5.82 -20.73 6.21
N ASN A 109 6.94 -20.88 5.49
CA ASN A 109 7.27 -22.05 4.68
C ASN A 109 6.20 -22.42 3.64
N VAL A 110 5.52 -21.43 3.07
CA VAL A 110 4.59 -21.64 1.96
C VAL A 110 5.29 -21.47 0.62
N ALA A 111 4.87 -22.23 -0.38
CA ALA A 111 5.40 -22.12 -1.72
C ALA A 111 4.91 -20.83 -2.39
N TYR A 112 5.82 -20.08 -3.03
CA TYR A 112 5.45 -18.90 -3.81
C TYR A 112 6.32 -18.76 -5.07
N HIS A 113 5.76 -18.10 -6.07
CA HIS A 113 6.40 -17.82 -7.35
C HIS A 113 6.36 -16.32 -7.64
N TYR A 114 7.46 -15.81 -8.16
CA TYR A 114 7.52 -14.47 -8.72
C TYR A 114 6.95 -14.48 -10.13
N ILE A 115 6.00 -13.60 -10.41
CA ILE A 115 5.36 -13.47 -11.72
C ILE A 115 5.78 -12.13 -12.34
N PRO A 116 6.33 -12.12 -13.55
CA PRO A 116 6.75 -10.90 -14.22
C PRO A 116 5.55 -9.99 -14.52
N MET A 117 5.86 -8.70 -14.67
CA MET A 117 4.91 -7.65 -14.96
C MET A 117 5.23 -6.99 -16.30
N ASP A 118 4.21 -6.40 -16.91
CA ASP A 118 4.32 -5.42 -17.99
C ASP A 118 3.78 -4.05 -17.52
N ASN A 119 3.62 -3.09 -18.44
CA ASN A 119 3.08 -1.76 -18.14
C ASN A 119 1.61 -1.77 -17.68
N ASN A 120 0.95 -2.90 -17.66
CA ASN A 120 -0.44 -3.10 -17.23
C ASN A 120 -0.55 -3.93 -15.93
N GLY A 121 0.57 -4.26 -15.30
CA GLY A 121 0.62 -5.09 -14.10
C GLY A 121 1.03 -6.54 -14.39
N ILE A 122 0.70 -7.44 -13.48
CA ILE A 122 1.12 -8.84 -13.53
C ILE A 122 0.65 -9.55 -14.81
N LEU A 123 1.52 -10.38 -15.42
CA LEU A 123 1.22 -11.14 -16.63
C LEU A 123 0.35 -12.36 -16.30
N VAL A 124 -0.90 -12.36 -16.78
CA VAL A 124 -1.87 -13.42 -16.46
C VAL A 124 -1.49 -14.76 -17.08
N ASP A 125 -0.87 -14.77 -18.27
CA ASP A 125 -0.38 -16.01 -18.88
C ASP A 125 0.73 -16.67 -18.07
N GLU A 126 1.63 -15.87 -17.47
CA GLU A 126 2.67 -16.38 -16.58
C GLU A 126 2.09 -16.83 -15.23
N LEU A 127 1.07 -16.11 -14.73
CA LEU A 127 0.32 -16.51 -13.55
C LEU A 127 -0.38 -17.87 -13.76
N GLU A 128 -0.99 -18.11 -14.91
CA GLU A 128 -1.61 -19.39 -15.23
C GLU A 128 -0.58 -20.54 -15.29
N LYS A 129 0.59 -20.31 -15.92
CA LYS A 129 1.68 -21.29 -15.99
C LYS A 129 2.29 -21.63 -14.62
N SER A 130 2.22 -20.74 -13.66
CA SER A 130 2.76 -20.95 -12.31
C SER A 130 1.96 -21.96 -11.48
N GLU A 131 0.74 -22.32 -11.94
CA GLU A 131 -0.21 -23.14 -11.19
C GLU A 131 -0.50 -22.62 -9.77
N ALA A 132 -0.45 -21.31 -9.59
CA ALA A 132 -0.72 -20.68 -8.30
C ALA A 132 -2.22 -20.79 -7.94
N ASP A 133 -2.46 -20.96 -6.65
CA ASP A 133 -3.80 -20.93 -6.05
C ASP A 133 -4.20 -19.52 -5.62
N VAL A 134 -3.22 -18.72 -5.20
CA VAL A 134 -3.44 -17.38 -4.66
C VAL A 134 -2.46 -16.40 -5.29
N VAL A 135 -2.97 -15.30 -5.82
CA VAL A 135 -2.13 -14.19 -6.29
C VAL A 135 -2.25 -12.99 -5.37
N HIS A 136 -1.12 -12.42 -4.96
CA HIS A 136 -1.05 -11.24 -4.11
C HIS A 136 -0.51 -10.07 -4.92
N ILE A 137 -1.33 -9.04 -5.13
CA ILE A 137 -1.08 -7.93 -6.03
C ILE A 137 -1.53 -6.59 -5.44
N SER A 138 -0.94 -5.49 -5.94
CA SER A 138 -1.30 -4.11 -5.58
C SER A 138 -1.79 -3.33 -6.82
N PRO A 139 -2.99 -3.63 -7.32
CA PRO A 139 -3.44 -3.17 -8.64
C PRO A 139 -3.84 -1.69 -8.70
N SER A 140 -4.10 -1.05 -7.57
CA SER A 140 -4.48 0.37 -7.51
C SER A 140 -3.29 1.31 -7.62
N HIS A 141 -2.13 0.87 -7.11
CA HIS A 141 -0.86 1.57 -7.18
C HIS A 141 0.25 0.60 -6.79
N HIS A 142 0.90 0.03 -7.81
CA HIS A 142 1.92 -0.97 -7.56
C HIS A 142 3.19 -0.35 -6.96
N PHE A 143 3.71 -0.93 -5.88
CA PHE A 143 5.03 -0.61 -5.38
C PHE A 143 6.02 -1.69 -5.79
N PRO A 144 7.15 -1.35 -6.43
CA PRO A 144 7.74 0.00 -6.53
C PRO A 144 7.47 0.75 -7.85
N THR A 145 6.81 0.16 -8.84
CA THR A 145 6.76 0.72 -10.20
C THR A 145 5.81 1.92 -10.37
N GLY A 146 4.82 2.09 -9.49
CA GLY A 146 3.78 3.12 -9.65
C GLY A 146 2.67 2.73 -10.63
N ILE A 147 2.77 1.59 -11.32
CA ILE A 147 1.79 1.12 -12.29
C ILE A 147 0.41 0.98 -11.65
N VAL A 148 -0.60 1.46 -12.37
CA VAL A 148 -2.01 1.27 -12.06
C VAL A 148 -2.59 0.24 -13.03
N THR A 149 -2.97 -0.91 -12.53
CA THR A 149 -3.54 -1.99 -13.35
C THR A 149 -4.83 -1.55 -14.01
N PRO A 150 -4.91 -1.53 -15.35
CA PRO A 150 -6.10 -1.07 -16.08
C PRO A 150 -7.28 -2.05 -15.94
N ILE A 151 -8.47 -1.58 -16.26
CA ILE A 151 -9.72 -2.34 -16.15
C ILE A 151 -9.66 -3.66 -16.94
N SER A 152 -9.07 -3.66 -18.13
CA SER A 152 -8.91 -4.87 -18.95
C SER A 152 -8.14 -5.96 -18.21
N ARG A 153 -6.98 -5.64 -17.65
CA ARG A 153 -6.16 -6.58 -16.90
C ARG A 153 -6.88 -7.03 -15.60
N ARG A 154 -7.67 -6.16 -14.97
CA ARG A 154 -8.49 -6.54 -13.81
C ARG A 154 -9.52 -7.60 -14.16
N TYR A 155 -10.17 -7.50 -15.33
CA TYR A 155 -11.07 -8.54 -15.81
C TYR A 155 -10.35 -9.86 -16.13
N GLU A 156 -9.16 -9.83 -16.71
CA GLU A 156 -8.35 -11.03 -16.93
C GLU A 156 -8.03 -11.74 -15.61
N LEU A 157 -7.61 -10.99 -14.58
CA LEU A 157 -7.32 -11.50 -13.24
C LEU A 157 -8.57 -12.10 -12.56
N LEU A 158 -9.71 -11.42 -12.65
CA LEU A 158 -10.99 -11.97 -12.15
C LEU A 158 -11.40 -13.24 -12.89
N GLY A 159 -11.18 -13.30 -14.21
CA GLY A 159 -11.37 -14.49 -15.01
C GLY A 159 -10.49 -15.65 -14.57
N TRP A 160 -9.19 -15.37 -14.32
CA TRP A 160 -8.26 -16.36 -13.77
C TRP A 160 -8.73 -16.93 -12.44
N ALA A 161 -9.17 -16.07 -11.52
CA ALA A 161 -9.66 -16.51 -10.22
C ALA A 161 -10.97 -17.29 -10.31
N ALA A 162 -11.89 -16.89 -11.21
CA ALA A 162 -13.18 -17.55 -11.41
C ALA A 162 -13.06 -18.95 -12.06
N ALA A 163 -11.96 -19.22 -12.76
CA ALA A 163 -11.73 -20.49 -13.44
C ALA A 163 -11.53 -21.69 -12.50
N SER A 164 -11.26 -21.46 -11.20
CA SER A 164 -11.11 -22.52 -10.20
C SER A 164 -11.77 -22.16 -8.87
N THR A 165 -12.32 -23.16 -8.18
CA THR A 165 -12.93 -22.99 -6.85
C THR A 165 -11.92 -22.58 -5.79
N ASP A 166 -10.67 -22.98 -5.94
CA ASP A 166 -9.60 -22.80 -4.94
C ASP A 166 -8.69 -21.60 -5.19
N ARG A 167 -8.91 -20.87 -6.28
CA ARG A 167 -8.16 -19.65 -6.59
C ARG A 167 -8.73 -18.43 -5.88
N TYR A 168 -7.82 -17.57 -5.38
CA TYR A 168 -8.13 -16.29 -4.76
C TYR A 168 -7.15 -15.20 -5.19
N ILE A 169 -7.62 -13.96 -5.14
CA ILE A 169 -6.78 -12.76 -5.33
C ILE A 169 -6.71 -12.02 -4.00
N ILE A 170 -5.51 -11.72 -3.52
CA ILE A 170 -5.27 -10.76 -2.44
C ILE A 170 -5.00 -9.42 -3.10
N GLU A 171 -5.93 -8.50 -2.97
CA GLU A 171 -5.80 -7.11 -3.42
C GLU A 171 -5.29 -6.24 -2.27
N ASP A 172 -4.01 -5.87 -2.31
CA ASP A 172 -3.40 -4.97 -1.33
C ASP A 172 -3.52 -3.52 -1.79
N ASP A 173 -4.38 -2.76 -1.13
CA ASP A 173 -4.79 -1.41 -1.49
C ASP A 173 -4.29 -0.39 -0.44
N TYR A 174 -2.97 -0.31 -0.29
CA TYR A 174 -2.30 0.34 0.85
C TYR A 174 -2.31 1.89 0.84
N ASP A 175 -2.56 2.56 -0.30
CA ASP A 175 -2.49 4.02 -0.43
C ASP A 175 -3.53 4.64 -1.38
N SER A 176 -4.60 3.93 -1.68
CA SER A 176 -5.65 4.37 -2.61
C SER A 176 -6.33 5.69 -2.25
N GLU A 177 -6.28 6.08 -0.99
CA GLU A 177 -6.74 7.38 -0.52
C GLU A 177 -5.94 8.53 -1.14
N PHE A 178 -4.72 8.29 -1.63
CA PHE A 178 -3.79 9.31 -2.13
C PHE A 178 -3.63 9.32 -3.66
N ARG A 179 -4.66 8.89 -4.38
CA ARG A 179 -4.70 9.17 -5.82
C ARG A 179 -4.87 10.68 -6.03
N LEU A 180 -3.85 11.29 -6.63
CA LEU A 180 -3.76 12.76 -6.76
C LEU A 180 -4.46 13.29 -8.00
N THR A 181 -4.58 12.48 -9.06
CA THR A 181 -5.18 12.88 -10.34
C THR A 181 -6.15 11.82 -10.85
N GLY A 182 -7.09 12.23 -11.68
CA GLY A 182 -8.06 11.38 -12.37
C GLY A 182 -9.15 10.79 -11.46
N LYS A 183 -10.04 10.02 -12.07
CA LYS A 183 -11.09 9.30 -11.34
C LYS A 183 -10.51 8.01 -10.73
N PRO A 184 -10.94 7.62 -9.52
CA PRO A 184 -10.58 6.32 -8.94
C PRO A 184 -10.96 5.17 -9.88
N ILE A 185 -10.04 4.23 -10.09
CA ILE A 185 -10.37 2.98 -10.75
C ILE A 185 -11.06 2.08 -9.73
N PRO A 186 -12.18 1.43 -10.08
CA PRO A 186 -12.85 0.47 -9.19
C PRO A 186 -11.87 -0.60 -8.69
N SER A 187 -11.92 -0.97 -7.41
CA SER A 187 -11.12 -2.07 -6.88
C SER A 187 -11.51 -3.40 -7.53
N LEU A 188 -10.62 -4.39 -7.53
CA LEU A 188 -10.98 -5.75 -7.95
C LEU A 188 -12.13 -6.28 -7.12
N GLN A 189 -12.13 -6.01 -5.81
CA GLN A 189 -13.19 -6.43 -4.90
C GLN A 189 -14.56 -5.85 -5.31
N SER A 190 -14.62 -4.56 -5.70
CA SER A 190 -15.90 -3.95 -6.12
C SER A 190 -16.42 -4.48 -7.46
N MET A 191 -15.56 -5.08 -8.29
CA MET A 191 -15.90 -5.69 -9.58
C MET A 191 -16.16 -7.20 -9.48
N ASP A 192 -15.81 -7.82 -8.34
CA ASP A 192 -15.84 -9.27 -8.15
C ASP A 192 -17.23 -9.79 -7.83
N ILE A 193 -17.88 -10.39 -8.82
CA ILE A 193 -19.17 -11.09 -8.67
C ILE A 193 -19.00 -12.55 -8.23
N THR A 194 -17.79 -13.08 -8.26
CA THR A 194 -17.49 -14.51 -8.01
C THR A 194 -17.02 -14.77 -6.58
N GLN A 195 -16.83 -13.74 -5.78
CA GLN A 195 -16.39 -13.81 -4.39
C GLN A 195 -15.00 -14.46 -4.25
N LYS A 196 -14.04 -14.01 -5.07
CA LYS A 196 -12.65 -14.49 -5.12
C LYS A 196 -11.63 -13.49 -4.61
N VAL A 197 -12.02 -12.24 -4.41
CA VAL A 197 -11.10 -11.19 -4.00
C VAL A 197 -11.13 -10.99 -2.49
N ILE A 198 -9.96 -11.08 -1.89
CA ILE A 198 -9.65 -10.70 -0.51
C ILE A 198 -9.03 -9.31 -0.57
N TYR A 199 -9.72 -8.31 -0.04
CA TYR A 199 -9.24 -6.94 -0.05
C TYR A 199 -8.53 -6.61 1.26
N ILE A 200 -7.36 -5.96 1.18
CA ILE A 200 -6.60 -5.51 2.35
C ILE A 200 -6.31 -4.02 2.24
N ASN A 201 -6.46 -3.31 3.34
CA ASN A 201 -6.08 -1.91 3.44
C ASN A 201 -5.51 -1.60 4.84
N THR A 202 -4.84 -0.45 4.95
CA THR A 202 -4.15 -0.03 6.17
C THR A 202 -4.30 1.46 6.44
N PHE A 203 -4.44 1.82 7.71
CA PHE A 203 -4.38 3.22 8.14
C PHE A 203 -2.95 3.75 8.32
N THR A 204 -1.94 2.93 8.00
CA THR A 204 -0.52 3.29 8.12
C THR A 204 -0.15 4.51 7.27
N LYS A 205 -0.65 4.58 6.04
CA LYS A 205 -0.36 5.68 5.11
C LYS A 205 -1.27 6.89 5.34
N SER A 206 -2.51 6.65 5.70
CA SER A 206 -3.49 7.70 5.91
C SER A 206 -3.37 8.40 7.27
N LEU A 207 -2.86 7.71 8.29
CA LEU A 207 -2.66 8.28 9.63
C LEU A 207 -1.18 8.27 10.04
N SER A 208 -0.67 7.11 10.46
CA SER A 208 0.72 6.95 10.89
C SER A 208 1.13 5.48 10.88
N SER A 209 2.39 5.21 10.58
CA SER A 209 2.98 3.86 10.63
C SER A 209 2.97 3.25 12.04
N THR A 210 2.90 4.08 13.09
CA THR A 210 2.85 3.64 14.48
C THR A 210 1.46 3.20 14.94
N MET A 211 0.40 3.59 14.25
CA MET A 211 -0.98 3.20 14.57
C MET A 211 -1.22 1.70 14.41
N ARG A 212 -0.50 1.07 13.48
CA ARG A 212 -0.58 -0.38 13.24
C ARG A 212 -2.00 -0.93 13.10
N ILE A 213 -2.92 -0.17 12.53
CA ILE A 213 -4.29 -0.63 12.27
C ILE A 213 -4.43 -0.90 10.77
N SER A 214 -4.77 -2.14 10.46
CA SER A 214 -5.10 -2.61 9.11
C SER A 214 -6.35 -3.46 9.17
N TYR A 215 -6.97 -3.70 8.03
CA TYR A 215 -8.13 -4.57 7.96
C TYR A 215 -8.14 -5.35 6.63
N MET A 216 -8.81 -6.49 6.65
CA MET A 216 -9.12 -7.27 5.46
C MET A 216 -10.63 -7.44 5.32
N VAL A 217 -11.07 -7.47 4.08
CA VAL A 217 -12.45 -7.80 3.70
C VAL A 217 -12.43 -9.17 3.04
N LEU A 218 -13.06 -10.14 3.68
CA LEU A 218 -13.13 -11.50 3.19
C LEU A 218 -14.43 -11.74 2.40
N PRO A 219 -14.39 -12.51 1.31
CA PRO A 219 -15.58 -13.07 0.73
C PRO A 219 -16.44 -13.79 1.79
N PRO A 220 -17.77 -13.79 1.71
CA PRO A 220 -18.65 -14.34 2.76
C PRO A 220 -18.31 -15.77 3.20
N LYS A 221 -17.97 -16.64 2.25
CA LYS A 221 -17.56 -18.03 2.56
C LYS A 221 -16.25 -18.09 3.37
N LEU A 222 -15.29 -17.24 3.03
CA LEU A 222 -14.03 -17.16 3.78
C LEU A 222 -14.22 -16.50 5.14
N ALA A 223 -15.09 -15.51 5.26
CA ALA A 223 -15.44 -14.89 6.55
C ALA A 223 -16.04 -15.93 7.51
N ASN A 224 -16.98 -16.76 7.05
CA ASN A 224 -17.53 -17.86 7.84
C ASN A 224 -16.45 -18.88 8.24
N ARG A 225 -15.61 -19.29 7.29
CA ARG A 225 -14.48 -20.20 7.57
C ARG A 225 -13.50 -19.60 8.58
N PHE A 226 -13.25 -18.29 8.52
CA PHE A 226 -12.42 -17.60 9.50
C PHE A 226 -13.01 -17.71 10.91
N LEU A 227 -14.29 -17.45 11.06
CA LEU A 227 -14.98 -17.56 12.35
C LEU A 227 -14.99 -18.99 12.89
N GLU A 228 -15.16 -20.00 12.02
CA GLU A 228 -15.11 -21.40 12.40
C GLU A 228 -13.72 -21.87 12.87
N ARG A 229 -12.65 -21.42 12.20
CA ARG A 229 -11.31 -21.94 12.40
C ARG A 229 -10.42 -21.07 13.29
N LEU A 230 -10.60 -19.74 13.27
CA LEU A 230 -9.67 -18.77 13.84
C LEU A 230 -10.33 -17.83 14.86
N SER A 231 -11.60 -18.05 15.25
CA SER A 231 -12.32 -17.20 16.23
C SER A 231 -11.72 -17.24 17.64
N PHE A 232 -10.83 -18.18 17.94
CA PHE A 232 -10.10 -18.24 19.21
C PHE A 232 -9.08 -17.10 19.36
N TYR A 233 -8.63 -16.46 18.26
CA TYR A 233 -7.81 -15.26 18.32
C TYR A 233 -8.63 -14.07 18.81
N SER A 234 -8.01 -13.24 19.65
CA SER A 234 -8.53 -11.89 19.91
C SER A 234 -8.01 -10.92 18.86
N CYS A 235 -8.77 -9.86 18.58
CA CYS A 235 -8.22 -8.78 17.76
C CYS A 235 -6.94 -8.20 18.41
N THR A 236 -5.92 -8.03 17.60
CA THR A 236 -4.61 -7.54 18.05
C THR A 236 -4.53 -6.02 18.22
N VAL A 237 -5.55 -5.29 17.78
CA VAL A 237 -5.68 -3.84 18.00
C VAL A 237 -6.45 -3.60 19.30
N SER A 238 -5.95 -2.70 20.14
CA SER A 238 -6.58 -2.37 21.41
C SER A 238 -7.97 -1.74 21.23
N ASN A 239 -8.89 -1.99 22.17
CA ASN A 239 -10.20 -1.33 22.16
C ASN A 239 -10.07 0.19 22.19
N PHE A 240 -9.08 0.73 22.90
CA PHE A 240 -8.85 2.17 22.99
C PHE A 240 -8.66 2.80 21.60
N GLU A 241 -7.81 2.19 20.78
CA GLU A 241 -7.56 2.65 19.42
C GLU A 241 -8.72 2.37 18.47
N GLN A 242 -9.38 1.23 18.61
CA GLN A 242 -10.54 0.89 17.79
C GLN A 242 -11.70 1.86 18.00
N TYR A 243 -12.04 2.19 19.23
CA TYR A 243 -13.11 3.16 19.54
C TYR A 243 -12.75 4.59 19.11
N ALA A 244 -11.50 5.00 19.30
CA ALA A 244 -11.03 6.30 18.82
C ALA A 244 -11.08 6.42 17.30
N LEU A 245 -10.63 5.38 16.57
CA LEU A 245 -10.69 5.35 15.12
C LEU A 245 -12.14 5.31 14.60
N MET A 246 -13.00 4.53 15.24
CA MET A 246 -14.44 4.51 14.93
C MET A 246 -15.05 5.90 14.97
N ARG A 247 -14.79 6.65 16.06
CA ARG A 247 -15.24 8.04 16.20
C ARG A 247 -14.63 8.95 15.14
N PHE A 248 -13.33 8.79 14.89
CA PHE A 248 -12.60 9.58 13.89
C PHE A 248 -13.20 9.44 12.49
N ILE A 249 -13.66 8.24 12.13
CA ILE A 249 -14.37 7.99 10.87
C ILE A 249 -15.80 8.57 10.93
N ASN A 250 -16.58 8.20 11.93
CA ASN A 250 -18.00 8.53 12.00
C ASN A 250 -18.28 10.03 12.16
N GLU A 251 -17.38 10.79 12.80
CA GLU A 251 -17.49 12.24 12.96
C GLU A 251 -16.97 13.01 11.73
N GLY A 252 -16.58 12.30 10.64
CA GLY A 252 -16.08 12.90 9.41
C GLY A 252 -14.67 13.49 9.53
N CYS A 253 -13.97 13.22 10.65
CA CYS A 253 -12.61 13.70 10.86
C CYS A 253 -11.62 13.01 9.93
N PHE A 254 -11.84 11.73 9.64
CA PHE A 254 -10.99 10.96 8.71
C PHE A 254 -11.05 11.53 7.30
N GLU A 255 -12.24 11.78 6.75
CA GLU A 255 -12.41 12.36 5.42
C GLU A 255 -11.75 13.74 5.30
N LYS A 256 -11.97 14.62 6.30
CA LYS A 256 -11.33 15.93 6.35
C LYS A 256 -9.80 15.82 6.39
N HIS A 257 -9.29 14.85 7.14
CA HIS A 257 -7.87 14.58 7.23
C HIS A 257 -7.31 14.10 5.88
N ILE A 258 -7.94 13.13 5.22
CA ILE A 258 -7.54 12.64 3.91
C ILE A 258 -7.52 13.77 2.87
N ASN A 259 -8.55 14.62 2.83
CA ASN A 259 -8.60 15.75 1.91
C ASN A 259 -7.46 16.76 2.16
N ARG A 260 -7.14 17.03 3.44
CA ARG A 260 -5.98 17.86 3.81
C ARG A 260 -4.68 17.22 3.35
N MET A 261 -4.51 15.90 3.54
CA MET A 261 -3.31 15.17 3.16
C MET A 261 -3.14 15.09 1.64
N ARG A 262 -4.21 14.89 0.87
CA ARG A 262 -4.17 14.97 -0.61
C ARG A 262 -3.65 16.32 -1.08
N ASN A 263 -4.19 17.41 -0.55
CA ASN A 263 -3.73 18.76 -0.89
C ASN A 263 -2.27 19.00 -0.51
N PHE A 264 -1.84 18.46 0.64
CA PHE A 264 -0.46 18.52 1.08
C PHE A 264 0.46 17.76 0.12
N TYR A 265 0.16 16.50 -0.18
CA TYR A 265 0.98 15.67 -1.07
C TYR A 265 0.97 16.18 -2.51
N HIS A 266 -0.15 16.70 -2.99
CA HIS A 266 -0.22 17.34 -4.30
C HIS A 266 0.77 18.50 -4.41
N LYS A 267 0.80 19.39 -3.42
CA LYS A 267 1.74 20.51 -3.37
C LYS A 267 3.20 20.03 -3.27
N GLN A 268 3.46 19.01 -2.47
CA GLN A 268 4.80 18.42 -2.33
C GLN A 268 5.29 17.86 -3.67
N ARG A 269 4.46 17.07 -4.34
CA ARG A 269 4.76 16.52 -5.67
C ARG A 269 5.02 17.62 -6.68
N ASP A 270 4.11 18.57 -6.81
CA ASP A 270 4.22 19.62 -7.81
C ASP A 270 5.47 20.50 -7.59
N SER A 271 5.76 20.86 -6.34
CA SER A 271 6.99 21.59 -6.01
C SER A 271 8.25 20.82 -6.39
N LEU A 272 8.28 19.50 -6.18
CA LEU A 272 9.42 18.65 -6.55
C LEU A 272 9.54 18.51 -8.08
N LEU A 273 8.43 18.28 -8.78
CA LEU A 273 8.40 18.20 -10.23
C LEU A 273 8.85 19.51 -10.89
N ASP A 274 8.37 20.63 -10.38
CA ASP A 274 8.76 21.96 -10.86
C ASP A 274 10.26 22.24 -10.63
N ALA A 275 10.77 21.86 -9.47
CA ALA A 275 12.18 21.99 -9.16
C ALA A 275 13.06 21.15 -10.09
N ILE A 276 12.65 19.92 -10.44
CA ILE A 276 13.34 19.07 -11.43
C ILE A 276 13.27 19.73 -12.81
N LYS A 277 12.07 20.08 -13.28
CA LYS A 277 11.82 20.60 -14.63
C LYS A 277 12.53 21.94 -14.89
N ASN A 278 12.65 22.78 -13.86
CA ASN A 278 13.30 24.10 -13.97
C ASN A 278 14.82 24.06 -13.67
N SER A 279 15.40 22.88 -13.45
CA SER A 279 16.81 22.70 -13.16
C SER A 279 17.58 22.14 -14.38
N PRO A 280 18.91 22.24 -14.38
CA PRO A 280 19.75 21.58 -15.39
C PRO A 280 19.59 20.05 -15.39
N LEU A 281 19.11 19.45 -14.31
CA LEU A 281 18.84 18.01 -14.19
C LEU A 281 17.79 17.54 -15.22
N ALA A 282 16.83 18.38 -15.60
CA ALA A 282 15.78 18.06 -16.56
C ALA A 282 16.28 17.44 -17.88
N SER A 283 17.49 17.82 -18.33
CA SER A 283 18.10 17.29 -19.56
C SER A 283 18.65 15.86 -19.42
N TYR A 284 18.76 15.37 -18.19
CA TYR A 284 19.36 14.07 -17.87
C TYR A 284 18.37 13.05 -17.31
N VAL A 285 17.11 13.43 -17.14
CA VAL A 285 16.11 12.58 -16.49
C VAL A 285 14.79 12.51 -17.24
N THR A 286 14.10 11.39 -17.08
CA THR A 286 12.71 11.20 -17.49
C THR A 286 11.88 10.87 -16.25
N ILE A 287 10.80 11.62 -16.04
CA ILE A 287 9.85 11.40 -14.95
C ILE A 287 8.74 10.47 -15.46
N MET A 288 8.39 9.47 -14.67
CA MET A 288 7.36 8.47 -15.00
C MET A 288 6.48 8.21 -13.78
N GLU A 289 5.20 7.84 -14.02
CA GLU A 289 4.22 7.45 -12.99
C GLU A 289 3.96 8.52 -11.91
N GLU A 290 4.02 9.80 -12.29
CA GLU A 290 3.85 10.92 -11.35
C GLU A 290 2.40 11.18 -10.90
N ASP A 291 1.41 10.53 -11.53
CA ASP A 291 0.00 10.86 -11.34
C ASP A 291 -0.68 10.14 -10.18
N SER A 292 -0.07 9.13 -9.62
CA SER A 292 -0.68 8.32 -8.56
C SER A 292 0.26 8.02 -7.40
N GLY A 293 -0.32 7.82 -6.21
CA GLY A 293 0.39 7.44 -5.01
C GLY A 293 1.29 8.51 -4.41
N LEU A 294 2.31 8.10 -3.67
CA LEU A 294 3.20 8.95 -2.90
C LEU A 294 4.66 8.91 -3.39
N HIS A 295 4.90 8.35 -4.56
CA HIS A 295 6.19 8.30 -5.23
C HIS A 295 6.00 8.38 -6.75
N PHE A 296 7.07 8.68 -7.45
CA PHE A 296 7.18 8.54 -8.89
C PHE A 296 8.55 7.93 -9.26
N LEU A 297 8.73 7.56 -10.52
CA LEU A 297 9.99 7.04 -11.00
C LEU A 297 10.79 8.13 -11.73
N LEU A 298 12.09 8.12 -11.50
CA LEU A 298 13.05 9.00 -12.15
C LEU A 298 14.08 8.15 -12.89
N LYS A 299 13.95 8.05 -14.22
CA LYS A 299 14.97 7.41 -15.06
C LYS A 299 16.07 8.41 -15.36
N VAL A 300 17.30 8.00 -15.15
CA VAL A 300 18.49 8.86 -15.27
C VAL A 300 19.32 8.41 -16.47
N ASN A 301 19.68 9.35 -17.33
CA ASN A 301 20.63 9.12 -18.41
C ASN A 301 22.07 9.33 -17.90
N THR A 302 22.75 8.23 -17.60
CA THR A 302 24.11 8.24 -17.01
C THR A 302 24.87 6.98 -17.37
N GLU A 303 26.21 7.06 -17.37
CA GLU A 303 27.11 5.92 -17.50
C GLU A 303 27.46 5.26 -16.15
N LEU A 304 27.04 5.87 -15.03
CA LEU A 304 27.27 5.34 -13.69
C LEU A 304 26.36 4.15 -13.41
N SER A 305 26.84 3.15 -12.68
CA SER A 305 25.95 2.12 -12.15
C SER A 305 25.01 2.70 -11.09
N ASP A 306 23.89 1.99 -10.85
CA ASP A 306 22.91 2.40 -9.84
C ASP A 306 23.57 2.55 -8.45
N GLU A 307 24.42 1.59 -8.08
CA GLU A 307 25.13 1.59 -6.80
C GLU A 307 26.08 2.78 -6.68
N GLU A 308 26.83 3.06 -7.75
CA GLU A 308 27.78 4.18 -7.77
C GLU A 308 27.05 5.52 -7.67
N LEU A 309 25.94 5.69 -8.39
CA LEU A 309 25.12 6.90 -8.33
C LEU A 309 24.52 7.09 -6.92
N MET A 310 23.92 6.03 -6.34
CA MET A 310 23.38 6.08 -4.99
C MET A 310 24.44 6.39 -3.95
N GLN A 311 25.64 5.80 -4.05
CA GLN A 311 26.73 6.04 -3.12
C GLN A 311 27.24 7.48 -3.18
N ARG A 312 27.45 8.02 -4.39
CA ARG A 312 27.87 9.42 -4.60
C ARG A 312 26.82 10.43 -4.10
N ALA A 313 25.53 10.15 -4.37
CA ALA A 313 24.44 10.98 -3.87
C ALA A 313 24.36 10.95 -2.34
N LEU A 314 24.50 9.76 -1.73
CA LEU A 314 24.49 9.58 -0.29
C LEU A 314 25.61 10.34 0.43
N GLN A 315 26.84 10.34 -0.14
CA GLN A 315 27.98 11.10 0.38
C GLN A 315 27.71 12.60 0.42
N LYS A 316 26.82 13.09 -0.45
CA LYS A 316 26.40 14.49 -0.50
C LYS A 316 25.07 14.75 0.23
N GLY A 317 24.58 13.77 0.99
CA GLY A 317 23.37 13.90 1.81
C GLY A 317 22.05 13.61 1.11
N VAL A 318 22.06 13.04 -0.10
CA VAL A 318 20.85 12.64 -0.82
C VAL A 318 20.77 11.12 -0.86
N LYS A 319 19.66 10.57 -0.32
CA LYS A 319 19.43 9.13 -0.26
C LYS A 319 18.40 8.72 -1.32
N LEU A 320 18.74 7.69 -2.10
CA LEU A 320 17.94 7.12 -3.20
C LEU A 320 17.76 5.62 -3.03
N ASN A 321 16.73 5.08 -3.68
CA ASN A 321 16.58 3.64 -3.90
C ASN A 321 16.41 3.40 -5.40
N SER A 322 17.16 2.41 -5.95
CA SER A 322 17.00 1.98 -7.34
C SER A 322 15.80 1.03 -7.49
N LEU A 323 15.15 1.08 -8.64
CA LEU A 323 14.10 0.15 -8.99
C LEU A 323 14.65 -1.28 -9.16
N SER A 324 15.87 -1.41 -9.67
CA SER A 324 16.56 -2.68 -9.89
C SER A 324 16.69 -3.53 -8.62
N ALA A 325 16.77 -2.89 -7.44
CA ALA A 325 16.86 -3.58 -6.15
C ALA A 325 15.59 -4.37 -5.78
N TYR A 326 14.47 -4.14 -6.44
CA TYR A 326 13.19 -4.81 -6.16
C TYR A 326 12.88 -5.97 -7.12
N TYR A 327 13.79 -6.26 -8.06
CA TYR A 327 13.69 -7.44 -8.92
C TYR A 327 14.30 -8.66 -8.23
N HIS A 328 13.58 -9.76 -8.30
CA HIS A 328 14.10 -11.05 -7.80
C HIS A 328 15.17 -11.63 -8.74
N ASP A 329 14.92 -11.53 -10.05
CA ASP A 329 15.85 -11.94 -11.11
C ASP A 329 16.63 -10.74 -11.64
N SER A 330 17.39 -10.96 -12.71
CA SER A 330 18.09 -9.84 -13.38
C SER A 330 17.09 -8.77 -13.82
N PRO A 331 17.31 -7.51 -13.40
CA PRO A 331 16.45 -6.41 -13.81
C PRO A 331 16.49 -6.23 -15.33
N ASP A 332 15.39 -5.76 -15.89
CA ASP A 332 15.32 -5.39 -17.30
C ASP A 332 15.92 -3.98 -17.56
N ASP A 333 16.02 -3.60 -18.84
CA ASP A 333 16.53 -2.28 -19.24
C ASP A 333 15.68 -1.12 -18.72
N PHE A 334 14.40 -1.37 -18.40
CA PHE A 334 13.53 -0.37 -17.79
C PHE A 334 13.97 -0.04 -16.37
N ALA A 335 14.35 -1.05 -15.59
CA ALA A 335 14.76 -0.89 -14.19
C ALA A 335 16.15 -0.24 -14.07
N ALA A 336 17.04 -0.46 -15.03
CA ALA A 336 18.39 0.12 -15.03
C ALA A 336 18.32 1.65 -14.99
N HIS A 337 19.10 2.28 -14.11
CA HIS A 337 19.16 3.72 -13.90
C HIS A 337 17.81 4.37 -13.54
N THR A 338 16.87 3.60 -12.99
CA THR A 338 15.57 4.08 -12.56
C THR A 338 15.50 4.11 -11.04
N PHE A 339 15.14 5.27 -10.48
CA PHE A 339 15.10 5.50 -9.03
C PHE A 339 13.68 5.82 -8.57
N ILE A 340 13.33 5.33 -7.37
CA ILE A 340 12.04 5.57 -6.74
C ILE A 340 12.16 6.85 -5.93
N ILE A 341 11.35 7.84 -6.26
CA ILE A 341 11.34 9.15 -5.62
C ILE A 341 10.09 9.28 -4.74
N ASN A 342 10.23 8.91 -3.47
CA ASN A 342 9.18 9.14 -2.47
C ASN A 342 9.19 10.60 -2.03
N TYR A 343 8.03 11.24 -2.01
CA TYR A 343 7.90 12.64 -1.59
C TYR A 343 7.04 12.84 -0.34
N SER A 344 6.51 11.77 0.25
CA SER A 344 5.64 11.84 1.43
C SER A 344 6.34 12.38 2.69
N TYR A 345 7.64 12.16 2.82
CA TYR A 345 8.46 12.56 3.97
C TYR A 345 9.35 13.78 3.69
N LEU A 346 9.38 14.29 2.46
CA LEU A 346 10.28 15.37 2.06
C LEU A 346 10.06 16.65 2.84
N ASN A 347 11.18 17.29 3.22
CA ASN A 347 11.18 18.68 3.64
C ASN A 347 11.43 19.55 2.40
N THR A 348 10.52 20.47 2.10
CA THR A 348 10.63 21.36 0.93
C THR A 348 11.83 22.31 0.99
N THR A 349 12.37 22.58 2.19
CA THR A 349 13.53 23.48 2.38
C THR A 349 14.89 22.90 1.96
N GLY A 350 14.96 21.78 1.29
CA GLY A 350 16.22 21.19 0.80
C GLY A 350 16.12 20.64 -0.60
N VAL A 351 14.93 20.75 -1.21
CA VAL A 351 14.64 20.11 -2.50
C VAL A 351 15.53 20.65 -3.62
N GLU A 352 15.68 21.95 -3.74
CA GLU A 352 16.52 22.59 -4.77
C GLU A 352 17.98 22.18 -4.65
N ASP A 353 18.51 22.16 -3.42
CA ASP A 353 19.88 21.72 -3.14
C ASP A 353 20.06 20.22 -3.44
N ALA A 354 19.06 19.39 -3.11
CA ALA A 354 19.09 17.97 -3.43
C ALA A 354 19.12 17.72 -4.95
N ILE A 355 18.32 18.45 -5.71
CA ILE A 355 18.31 18.39 -7.17
C ILE A 355 19.63 18.83 -7.77
N LYS A 356 20.24 19.89 -7.23
CA LYS A 356 21.58 20.32 -7.63
C LYS A 356 22.63 19.25 -7.34
N VAL A 357 22.55 18.59 -6.20
CA VAL A 357 23.43 17.46 -5.85
C VAL A 357 23.28 16.32 -6.86
N LEU A 358 22.05 15.95 -7.21
CA LEU A 358 21.80 14.90 -8.21
C LEU A 358 22.42 15.28 -9.58
N TYR A 359 22.19 16.52 -10.04
CA TYR A 359 22.80 16.99 -11.27
C TYR A 359 24.33 16.91 -11.25
N ASP A 360 24.98 17.36 -10.16
CA ASP A 360 26.43 17.34 -10.00
C ASP A 360 27.03 15.93 -9.92
N VAL A 361 26.23 14.94 -9.49
CA VAL A 361 26.63 13.53 -9.43
C VAL A 361 26.54 12.88 -10.81
N ILE A 362 25.46 13.17 -11.55
CA ILE A 362 25.16 12.56 -12.85
C ILE A 362 26.10 13.09 -13.94
N LYS A 363 26.45 14.38 -13.90
CA LYS A 363 27.27 15.05 -14.93
C LYS A 363 28.73 14.62 -14.92
N LYS A 364 29.21 13.99 -13.85
CA LYS A 364 30.60 13.53 -13.71
C LYS A 364 30.78 12.11 -14.18
#